data_28d7f7bb95b5fcee140102e32670f426
#
_entry.id   28d7f7bb95b5fcee140102e32670f426
#
_cell.length_a   1.000
_cell.length_b   1.000
_cell.length_c   1.000
_cell.angle_alpha   90.00
_cell.angle_beta   90.00
_cell.angle_gamma   90.00
#
_symmetry.space_group_name_H-M   'P 1'
#
loop_
_entity.id
_entity.type
_entity.pdbx_description
1 polymer ?
#
loop_
_entity_poly.entity_id
_entity_poly.type
_entity_poly.pdbx_seq_one_letter_code
_entity_poly.pdbx_strand_id
1 'polypeptide(L)'
;KQDNTVLIDKYLSGMEIEVDAICDGEDILIPGIMEHVERTGIHSGDSIAVYPASDIDDGMSAKIVATTEILCRELHGIGLINLQYIIMDGEIYVIEVNPRASRTVPYISKVTGVPMCDLATKASLGYKLRDLGFGTGLYKPSPYVAVKVPVFSFEKLADVDTHLGP
;
A
#
# COMPACT_ATOMS: atom_id res chain seq x y z
N LYS A 1 -14.13 31.16 -15.55
CA LYS A 1 -14.62 30.37 -14.39
C LYS A 1 -13.99 28.99 -14.50
N GLN A 2 -13.07 28.69 -13.61
CA GLN A 2 -12.60 27.31 -13.42
C GLN A 2 -13.61 26.64 -12.50
N ASP A 3 -14.34 25.67 -13.02
CA ASP A 3 -15.20 24.81 -12.22
C ASP A 3 -14.36 23.69 -11.58
N ASN A 4 -13.32 24.09 -10.84
CA ASN A 4 -12.49 23.13 -10.09
C ASN A 4 -13.18 22.83 -8.78
N THR A 5 -13.58 21.58 -8.61
CA THR A 5 -14.08 21.06 -7.34
C THR A 5 -12.96 21.07 -6.31
N VAL A 6 -13.21 21.60 -5.13
CA VAL A 6 -12.27 21.55 -4.00
C VAL A 6 -12.79 20.54 -2.99
N LEU A 7 -11.96 19.53 -2.68
CA LEU A 7 -12.21 18.60 -1.60
C LEU A 7 -11.65 19.18 -0.29
N ILE A 8 -12.45 19.18 0.75
CA ILE A 8 -12.03 19.64 2.08
C ILE A 8 -12.33 18.51 3.07
N ASP A 9 -11.28 17.92 3.60
CA ASP A 9 -11.36 16.81 4.56
C ASP A 9 -10.80 17.20 5.93
N LYS A 10 -11.18 16.44 6.95
CA LYS A 10 -10.56 16.53 8.26
C LYS A 10 -9.13 16.00 8.19
N TYR A 11 -8.16 16.81 8.62
CA TYR A 11 -6.80 16.33 8.78
C TYR A 11 -6.72 15.31 9.91
N LEU A 12 -6.19 14.14 9.61
CA LEU A 12 -5.94 13.05 10.56
C LEU A 12 -4.43 12.95 10.78
N SER A 13 -4.02 12.85 12.03
CA SER A 13 -2.63 12.62 12.40
C SER A 13 -2.51 11.29 13.12
N GLY A 14 -1.83 10.33 12.50
CA GLY A 14 -1.68 8.98 13.02
C GLY A 14 -0.56 8.23 12.29
N MET A 15 -0.49 6.94 12.51
CA MET A 15 0.43 6.04 11.82
C MET A 15 -0.07 5.78 10.40
N GLU A 16 0.76 6.01 9.41
CA GLU A 16 0.43 5.68 8.02
C GLU A 16 0.82 4.25 7.68
N ILE A 17 -0.12 3.54 7.08
CA ILE A 17 0.04 2.17 6.60
C ILE A 17 -0.19 2.13 5.10
N GLU A 18 0.67 1.42 4.39
CA GLU A 18 0.53 1.16 2.97
C GLU A 18 0.39 -0.33 2.70
N VAL A 19 -0.57 -0.68 1.84
CA VAL A 19 -0.82 -2.05 1.38
C VAL A 19 -0.84 -2.05 -0.14
N ASP A 20 -0.02 -2.88 -0.75
CA ASP A 20 -0.16 -3.27 -2.14
C ASP A 20 -0.80 -4.65 -2.21
N ALA A 21 -1.95 -4.76 -2.86
CA ALA A 21 -2.67 -6.01 -3.04
C ALA A 21 -2.76 -6.41 -4.51
N ILE A 22 -2.93 -7.72 -4.74
CA ILE A 22 -3.29 -8.28 -6.03
C ILE A 22 -4.71 -8.81 -5.91
N CYS A 23 -5.56 -8.52 -6.90
CA CYS A 23 -6.95 -8.93 -6.93
C CYS A 23 -7.26 -9.68 -8.22
N ASP A 24 -8.13 -10.70 -8.16
CA ASP A 24 -8.59 -11.46 -9.33
C ASP A 24 -10.11 -11.36 -9.56
N GLY A 25 -10.76 -10.41 -8.87
CA GLY A 25 -12.20 -10.19 -8.87
C GLY A 25 -12.96 -11.01 -7.82
N GLU A 26 -12.32 -12.02 -7.20
CA GLU A 26 -12.91 -12.86 -6.15
C GLU A 26 -12.03 -12.85 -4.89
N ASP A 27 -10.76 -13.16 -5.07
CA ASP A 27 -9.76 -13.26 -4.01
C ASP A 27 -8.77 -12.09 -4.07
N ILE A 28 -8.11 -11.85 -2.94
CA ILE A 28 -6.98 -10.93 -2.84
C ILE A 28 -5.74 -11.67 -2.32
N LEU A 29 -4.57 -11.16 -2.67
CA LEU A 29 -3.31 -11.51 -2.05
C LEU A 29 -2.60 -10.23 -1.61
N ILE A 30 -2.29 -10.13 -0.33
CA ILE A 30 -1.52 -9.04 0.27
C ILE A 30 -0.15 -9.59 0.63
N PRO A 31 0.92 -9.24 -0.10
CA PRO A 31 2.26 -9.72 0.21
C PRO A 31 2.78 -9.27 1.57
N GLY A 32 2.36 -8.11 2.03
CA GLY A 32 2.70 -7.59 3.33
C GLY A 32 2.12 -6.22 3.62
N ILE A 33 2.12 -5.84 4.88
CA ILE A 33 1.68 -4.54 5.37
C ILE A 33 2.92 -3.73 5.69
N MET A 34 3.00 -2.52 5.14
CA MET A 34 4.12 -1.58 5.32
C MET A 34 3.69 -0.41 6.21
N GLU A 35 4.62 0.08 7.00
CA GLU A 35 4.46 1.26 7.85
C GLU A 35 5.35 2.38 7.34
N HIS A 36 4.86 3.62 7.34
CA HIS A 36 5.65 4.81 7.03
C HIS A 36 6.24 5.41 8.31
N VAL A 37 7.50 5.82 8.23
CA VAL A 37 8.22 6.42 9.37
C VAL A 37 7.90 7.91 9.51
N GLU A 38 7.65 8.58 8.38
CA GLU A 38 7.33 10.00 8.37
C GLU A 38 5.93 10.27 8.91
N ARG A 39 5.73 11.50 9.38
CA ARG A 39 4.43 11.97 9.84
C ARG A 39 3.40 11.98 8.70
N THR A 40 2.15 11.90 9.07
CA THR A 40 1.01 12.01 8.17
C THR A 40 1.08 13.24 7.25
N GLY A 41 0.79 13.03 5.98
CA GLY A 41 0.79 14.07 4.96
C GLY A 41 2.02 14.08 4.05
N ILE A 42 3.06 13.29 4.35
CA ILE A 42 4.16 13.06 3.43
C ILE A 42 3.72 12.05 2.37
N HIS A 43 3.96 12.34 1.11
CA HIS A 43 3.59 11.43 0.02
C HIS A 43 4.27 10.06 0.18
N SER A 44 3.54 8.96 0.04
CA SER A 44 4.03 7.59 0.27
C SER A 44 5.28 7.24 -0.54
N GLY A 45 5.40 7.79 -1.76
CA GLY A 45 6.59 7.60 -2.60
C GLY A 45 7.85 8.23 -2.04
N ASP A 46 7.70 9.25 -1.20
CA ASP A 46 8.77 10.05 -0.62
C ASP A 46 9.05 9.64 0.84
N SER A 47 8.25 8.74 1.39
CA SER A 47 8.40 8.24 2.75
C SER A 47 9.34 7.04 2.84
N ILE A 48 9.97 6.90 4.00
CA ILE A 48 10.63 5.66 4.41
C ILE A 48 9.54 4.66 4.73
N ALA A 49 9.57 3.48 4.11
CA ALA A 49 8.64 2.41 4.41
C ALA A 49 9.36 1.22 5.06
N VAL A 50 8.79 0.72 6.14
CA VAL A 50 9.29 -0.44 6.90
C VAL A 50 8.36 -1.63 6.69
N TYR A 51 8.90 -2.79 6.44
CA TYR A 51 8.18 -4.06 6.36
C TYR A 51 8.86 -5.11 7.25
N PRO A 52 8.10 -5.93 7.98
CA PRO A 52 6.67 -5.76 8.26
C PRO A 52 6.41 -4.52 9.11
N ALA A 53 5.20 -3.99 9.08
CA ALA A 53 4.79 -2.95 10.00
C ALA A 53 5.02 -3.41 11.44
N SER A 54 5.72 -2.61 12.26
CA SER A 54 6.20 -3.00 13.60
C SER A 54 5.24 -2.61 14.71
N ASP A 55 4.49 -1.55 14.51
CA ASP A 55 3.66 -0.91 15.55
C ASP A 55 2.18 -1.26 15.43
N ILE A 56 1.85 -2.36 14.73
CA ILE A 56 0.51 -2.93 14.65
C ILE A 56 0.47 -4.32 15.26
N ASP A 57 -0.59 -4.61 16.00
CA ASP A 57 -0.86 -5.94 16.52
C ASP A 57 -1.61 -6.83 15.51
N ASP A 58 -1.78 -8.11 15.85
CA ASP A 58 -2.51 -9.07 15.01
C ASP A 58 -3.95 -8.66 14.77
N GLY A 59 -4.60 -8.01 15.75
CA GLY A 59 -5.98 -7.53 15.64
C GLY A 59 -6.10 -6.40 14.62
N MET A 60 -5.16 -5.45 14.66
CA MET A 60 -5.09 -4.36 13.70
C MET A 60 -4.74 -4.87 12.29
N SER A 61 -3.78 -5.78 12.20
CA SER A 61 -3.43 -6.46 10.95
C SER A 61 -4.65 -7.14 10.32
N ALA A 62 -5.43 -7.87 11.11
CA ALA A 62 -6.65 -8.53 10.63
C ALA A 62 -7.70 -7.51 10.14
N LYS A 63 -7.86 -6.36 10.84
CA LYS A 63 -8.77 -5.28 10.39
C LYS A 63 -8.31 -4.68 9.05
N ILE A 64 -7.01 -4.45 8.86
CA ILE A 64 -6.45 -3.94 7.61
C ILE A 64 -6.73 -4.92 6.46
N VAL A 65 -6.48 -6.21 6.67
CA VAL A 65 -6.73 -7.26 5.67
C VAL A 65 -8.21 -7.29 5.29
N ALA A 66 -9.11 -7.34 6.27
CA ALA A 66 -10.55 -7.38 6.02
C ALA A 66 -11.06 -6.13 5.29
N THR A 67 -10.56 -4.94 5.67
CA THR A 67 -10.92 -3.68 5.01
C THR A 67 -10.41 -3.66 3.57
N THR A 68 -9.17 -4.10 3.33
CA THR A 68 -8.60 -4.23 1.99
C THR A 68 -9.44 -5.16 1.12
N GLU A 69 -9.83 -6.32 1.66
CA GLU A 69 -10.65 -7.30 0.95
C GLU A 69 -12.02 -6.73 0.54
N ILE A 70 -12.70 -6.04 1.46
CA ILE A 70 -13.99 -5.39 1.18
C ILE A 70 -13.82 -4.35 0.07
N LEU A 71 -12.84 -3.47 0.17
CA LEU A 71 -12.60 -2.41 -0.82
C LEU A 71 -12.27 -2.99 -2.19
N CYS A 72 -11.40 -4.00 -2.27
CA CYS A 72 -11.05 -4.66 -3.53
C CYS A 72 -12.27 -5.31 -4.18
N ARG A 73 -13.13 -5.94 -3.40
CA ARG A 73 -14.35 -6.59 -3.89
C ARG A 73 -15.37 -5.57 -4.39
N GLU A 74 -15.67 -4.55 -3.58
CA GLU A 74 -16.66 -3.52 -3.94
C GLU A 74 -16.24 -2.68 -5.15
N LEU A 75 -14.94 -2.48 -5.34
CA LEU A 75 -14.38 -1.80 -6.51
C LEU A 75 -14.22 -2.72 -7.74
N HIS A 76 -14.59 -4.00 -7.62
CA HIS A 76 -14.40 -5.01 -8.66
C HIS A 76 -12.95 -5.06 -9.17
N GLY A 77 -12.00 -4.95 -8.22
CA GLY A 77 -10.59 -4.84 -8.52
C GLY A 77 -10.04 -6.08 -9.24
N ILE A 78 -9.28 -5.86 -10.32
CA ILE A 78 -8.50 -6.89 -11.02
C ILE A 78 -7.10 -6.34 -11.28
N GLY A 79 -6.07 -7.11 -10.88
CA GLY A 79 -4.68 -6.69 -10.97
C GLY A 79 -4.19 -6.03 -9.69
N LEU A 80 -3.32 -5.04 -9.80
CA LEU A 80 -2.72 -4.36 -8.65
C LEU A 80 -3.60 -3.24 -8.12
N ILE A 81 -3.74 -3.19 -6.80
CA ILE A 81 -4.40 -2.11 -6.07
C ILE A 81 -3.49 -1.68 -4.92
N ASN A 82 -3.27 -0.37 -4.81
CA ASN A 82 -2.57 0.23 -3.69
C ASN A 82 -3.57 0.93 -2.78
N LEU A 83 -3.45 0.70 -1.48
CA LEU A 83 -4.31 1.29 -0.45
C LEU A 83 -3.45 1.97 0.60
N GLN A 84 -3.87 3.15 1.02
CA GLN A 84 -3.23 3.89 2.09
C GLN A 84 -4.22 4.14 3.22
N TYR A 85 -3.75 3.90 4.44
CA TYR A 85 -4.53 4.00 5.66
C TYR A 85 -3.84 4.89 6.67
N ILE A 86 -4.63 5.50 7.56
CA ILE A 86 -4.16 6.06 8.82
C ILE A 86 -4.75 5.25 9.96
N ILE A 87 -3.90 4.88 10.92
CA ILE A 87 -4.33 4.32 12.20
C ILE A 87 -4.26 5.44 13.24
N MET A 88 -5.40 5.75 13.84
CA MET A 88 -5.51 6.75 14.88
C MET A 88 -6.51 6.28 15.94
N ASP A 89 -6.13 6.33 17.21
CA ASP A 89 -6.96 5.93 18.35
C ASP A 89 -7.54 4.50 18.24
N GLY A 90 -6.79 3.58 17.62
CA GLY A 90 -7.19 2.18 17.41
C GLY A 90 -8.19 1.94 16.27
N GLU A 91 -8.50 3.00 15.51
CA GLU A 91 -9.37 2.93 14.33
C GLU A 91 -8.59 3.11 13.02
N ILE A 92 -9.12 2.51 11.95
CA ILE A 92 -8.56 2.58 10.60
C ILE A 92 -9.33 3.60 9.78
N TYR A 93 -8.61 4.50 9.14
CA TYR A 93 -9.14 5.46 8.18
C TYR A 93 -8.51 5.21 6.81
N VAL A 94 -9.34 5.06 5.78
CA VAL A 94 -8.87 4.94 4.40
C VAL A 94 -8.56 6.34 3.86
N ILE A 95 -7.32 6.57 3.42
CA ILE A 95 -6.92 7.85 2.81
C ILE A 95 -7.22 7.80 1.32
N GLU A 96 -6.71 6.78 0.63
CA GLU A 96 -6.93 6.61 -0.79
C GLU A 96 -6.82 5.14 -1.23
N VAL A 97 -7.47 4.84 -2.34
CA VAL A 97 -7.40 3.56 -3.04
C VAL A 97 -7.01 3.83 -4.49
N ASN A 98 -5.90 3.28 -4.91
CA ASN A 98 -5.35 3.46 -6.25
C ASN A 98 -5.37 2.12 -7.01
N PRO A 99 -6.30 1.90 -7.98
CA PRO A 99 -6.34 0.67 -8.77
C PRO A 99 -5.23 0.66 -9.84
N ARG A 100 -4.00 0.66 -9.39
CA ARG A 100 -2.77 0.66 -10.20
C ARG A 100 -1.59 0.16 -9.38
N ALA A 101 -0.46 -0.12 -10.05
CA ALA A 101 0.82 -0.35 -9.38
C ALA A 101 1.26 0.91 -8.61
N SER A 102 1.88 0.70 -7.46
CA SER A 102 2.55 1.72 -6.66
C SER A 102 4.07 1.68 -6.87
N ARG A 103 4.77 2.67 -6.31
CA ARG A 103 6.24 2.67 -6.27
C ARG A 103 6.82 1.65 -5.28
N THR A 104 6.00 1.13 -4.37
CA THR A 104 6.39 0.12 -3.38
C THR A 104 6.29 -1.32 -3.90
N VAL A 105 5.57 -1.57 -5.00
CA VAL A 105 5.44 -2.90 -5.61
C VAL A 105 6.78 -3.60 -5.86
N PRO A 106 7.80 -2.97 -6.47
CA PRO A 106 9.10 -3.63 -6.67
C PRO A 106 9.81 -3.96 -5.34
N TYR A 107 9.66 -3.10 -4.35
CA TYR A 107 10.23 -3.29 -3.02
C TYR A 107 9.58 -4.48 -2.30
N ILE A 108 8.25 -4.48 -2.14
CA ILE A 108 7.55 -5.53 -1.41
C ILE A 108 7.62 -6.88 -2.14
N SER A 109 7.60 -6.89 -3.47
CA SER A 109 7.80 -8.10 -4.27
C SER A 109 9.16 -8.75 -3.98
N LYS A 110 10.21 -7.95 -3.92
CA LYS A 110 11.58 -8.41 -3.67
C LYS A 110 11.75 -8.94 -2.24
N VAL A 111 11.17 -8.23 -1.28
CA VAL A 111 11.28 -8.56 0.16
C VAL A 111 10.54 -9.84 0.49
N THR A 112 9.34 -10.03 -0.04
CA THR A 112 8.48 -11.18 0.26
C THR A 112 8.69 -12.37 -0.67
N GLY A 113 9.33 -12.14 -1.81
CA GLY A 113 9.46 -13.15 -2.88
C GLY A 113 8.17 -13.38 -3.66
N VAL A 114 7.13 -12.57 -3.47
CA VAL A 114 5.88 -12.65 -4.22
C VAL A 114 6.03 -11.87 -5.53
N PRO A 115 5.96 -12.51 -6.70
CA PRO A 115 6.13 -11.85 -8.01
C PRO A 115 4.86 -11.08 -8.40
N MET A 116 4.62 -9.94 -7.75
CA MET A 116 3.34 -9.22 -7.83
C MET A 116 2.93 -8.84 -9.24
N CYS A 117 3.85 -8.36 -10.08
CA CYS A 117 3.53 -7.98 -11.45
C CYS A 117 3.11 -9.19 -12.31
N ASP A 118 3.78 -10.34 -12.13
CA ASP A 118 3.43 -11.58 -12.82
C ASP A 118 2.04 -12.09 -12.40
N LEU A 119 1.79 -12.13 -11.10
CA LEU A 119 0.50 -12.56 -10.56
C LEU A 119 -0.64 -11.63 -10.98
N ALA A 120 -0.42 -10.32 -10.92
CA ALA A 120 -1.41 -9.34 -11.35
C ALA A 120 -1.71 -9.42 -12.85
N THR A 121 -0.69 -9.69 -13.68
CA THR A 121 -0.87 -9.92 -15.10
C THR A 121 -1.70 -11.18 -15.35
N LYS A 122 -1.41 -12.27 -14.65
CA LYS A 122 -2.19 -13.51 -14.74
C LYS A 122 -3.64 -13.30 -14.29
N ALA A 123 -3.86 -12.59 -13.17
CA ALA A 123 -5.19 -12.23 -12.70
C ALA A 123 -5.97 -11.43 -13.76
N SER A 124 -5.32 -10.46 -14.41
CA SER A 124 -5.92 -9.68 -15.51
C SER A 124 -6.25 -10.52 -16.75
N LEU A 125 -5.59 -11.67 -16.92
CA LEU A 125 -5.89 -12.64 -17.97
C LEU A 125 -6.93 -13.69 -17.53
N GLY A 126 -7.50 -13.55 -16.33
CA GLY A 126 -8.56 -14.41 -15.81
C GLY A 126 -8.11 -15.62 -14.99
N TYR A 127 -6.81 -15.75 -14.70
CA TYR A 127 -6.33 -16.78 -13.77
C TYR A 127 -6.71 -16.41 -12.33
N LYS A 128 -7.05 -17.42 -11.52
CA LYS A 128 -7.41 -17.24 -10.13
C LYS A 128 -6.20 -17.33 -9.21
N LEU A 129 -6.08 -16.40 -8.25
CA LEU A 129 -4.96 -16.33 -7.30
C LEU A 129 -4.78 -17.62 -6.53
N ARG A 130 -5.89 -18.28 -6.15
CA ARG A 130 -5.88 -19.57 -5.45
C ARG A 130 -5.14 -20.68 -6.19
N ASP A 131 -5.03 -20.59 -7.52
CA ASP A 131 -4.40 -21.59 -8.40
C ASP A 131 -2.94 -21.24 -8.74
N LEU A 132 -2.45 -20.07 -8.33
CA LEU A 132 -1.12 -19.56 -8.69
C LEU A 132 -0.01 -19.91 -7.68
N GLY A 133 -0.34 -20.64 -6.61
CA GLY A 133 0.65 -21.21 -5.68
C GLY A 133 1.14 -20.25 -4.56
N PHE A 134 0.61 -19.03 -4.46
CA PHE A 134 0.97 -18.08 -3.41
C PHE A 134 -0.12 -17.93 -2.34
N GLY A 135 -1.28 -18.58 -2.53
CA GLY A 135 -2.44 -18.47 -1.65
C GLY A 135 -3.21 -17.17 -1.82
N THR A 136 -4.08 -16.88 -0.86
CA THR A 136 -4.94 -15.69 -0.80
C THR A 136 -4.87 -15.06 0.60
N GLY A 137 -5.35 -13.81 0.74
CA GLY A 137 -5.27 -13.07 2.00
C GLY A 137 -3.87 -12.53 2.27
N LEU A 138 -3.52 -12.41 3.55
CA LEU A 138 -2.18 -11.95 3.95
C LEU A 138 -1.16 -13.07 3.79
N TYR A 139 -0.12 -12.78 3.02
CA TYR A 139 0.99 -13.72 2.83
C TYR A 139 1.83 -13.85 4.12
N LYS A 140 2.51 -14.99 4.26
CA LYS A 140 3.39 -15.24 5.41
C LYS A 140 4.47 -14.16 5.52
N PRO A 141 4.78 -13.69 6.74
CA PRO A 141 5.78 -12.66 6.94
C PRO A 141 7.19 -13.17 6.54
N SER A 142 8.02 -12.23 6.10
CA SER A 142 9.45 -12.47 5.90
C SER A 142 10.16 -12.62 7.26
N PRO A 143 11.24 -13.40 7.35
CA PRO A 143 11.97 -13.59 8.61
C PRO A 143 12.86 -12.40 8.99
N TYR A 144 12.85 -11.35 8.21
CA TYR A 144 13.67 -10.14 8.42
C TYR A 144 12.86 -8.86 8.19
N VAL A 145 13.32 -7.78 8.79
CA VAL A 145 12.81 -6.44 8.55
C VAL A 145 13.52 -5.85 7.32
N ALA A 146 12.74 -5.22 6.47
CA ALA A 146 13.25 -4.50 5.31
C ALA A 146 12.84 -3.02 5.38
N VAL A 147 13.70 -2.14 4.90
CA VAL A 147 13.47 -0.70 4.90
C VAL A 147 13.67 -0.16 3.48
N LYS A 148 12.66 0.51 2.97
CA LYS A 148 12.73 1.31 1.74
C LYS A 148 13.09 2.74 2.13
N VAL A 149 14.20 3.26 1.62
CA VAL A 149 14.61 4.64 1.81
C VAL A 149 14.61 5.34 0.45
N PRO A 150 13.83 6.41 0.25
CA PRO A 150 13.87 7.18 -0.99
C PRO A 150 15.19 7.95 -1.11
N VAL A 151 15.66 8.11 -2.34
CA VAL A 151 16.84 8.92 -2.67
C VAL A 151 16.43 10.00 -3.66
N PHE A 152 16.70 11.24 -3.31
CA PHE A 152 16.37 12.40 -4.13
C PHE A 152 17.64 12.97 -4.79
N SER A 153 17.60 13.15 -6.10
CA SER A 153 18.70 13.74 -6.86
C SER A 153 18.62 15.26 -6.86
N PHE A 154 18.69 15.89 -5.69
CA PHE A 154 18.59 17.35 -5.56
C PHE A 154 19.62 18.11 -6.39
N GLU A 155 20.80 17.53 -6.61
CA GLU A 155 21.84 18.11 -7.48
C GLU A 155 21.41 18.25 -8.95
N LYS A 156 20.36 17.53 -9.38
CA LYS A 156 19.79 17.58 -10.74
C LYS A 156 18.53 18.42 -10.83
N LEU A 157 18.01 18.87 -9.70
CA LEU A 157 16.75 19.59 -9.61
C LEU A 157 17.03 20.98 -9.08
N ALA A 158 17.12 21.96 -10.00
CA ALA A 158 17.29 23.35 -9.61
C ALA A 158 16.01 23.89 -8.94
N ASP A 159 16.16 24.72 -7.92
CA ASP A 159 15.10 25.49 -7.28
C ASP A 159 13.97 24.64 -6.63
N VAL A 160 14.27 23.42 -6.14
CA VAL A 160 13.34 22.62 -5.36
C VAL A 160 13.57 22.77 -3.86
N ASP A 161 12.48 22.73 -3.10
CA ASP A 161 12.56 22.61 -1.64
C ASP A 161 13.09 21.22 -1.26
N THR A 162 14.13 21.18 -0.44
CA THR A 162 14.76 19.94 0.03
C THR A 162 14.10 19.40 1.31
N HIS A 163 13.12 20.09 1.86
CA HIS A 163 12.37 19.65 3.03
C HIS A 163 11.16 18.84 2.60
N LEU A 164 10.96 17.67 3.22
CA LEU A 164 9.73 16.93 3.07
C LEU A 164 8.60 17.67 3.78
N GLY A 165 7.56 17.96 3.04
CA GLY A 165 6.38 18.64 3.54
C GLY A 165 5.09 17.92 3.13
N PRO A 166 3.97 18.24 3.79
CA PRO A 166 2.66 17.81 3.34
C PRO A 166 2.28 18.49 2.01
#